data_4b78e34e939c251e49e9219533fbe106
#
_entry.id   4b78e34e939c251e49e9219533fbe106
#
_cell.length_a   1.000
_cell.length_b   1.000
_cell.length_c   1.000
_cell.angle_alpha   90.00
_cell.angle_beta   90.00
_cell.angle_gamma   90.00
#
_symmetry.space_group_name_H-M   'P 1'
#
loop_
_entity.id
_entity.type
_entity.pdbx_description
1 polymer ?
#
loop_
_entity_poly.entity_id
_entity_poly.type
_entity_poly.pdbx_seq_one_letter_code
_entity_poly.pdbx_strand_id
1 'polypeptide(L)'
;IGISGIEADGTLRDYDYREVKVAQTIIGHAREVWLAADTSKFNRPAMVEVGRLDQIDRLFTDAEPPAPFPALLEEAGVKLHIALDKKETTP
;
A
#
# COMPACT_ATOMS: atom_id res chain seq x y z
N ILE A 1 -5.03 -4.33 4.71
CA ILE A 1 -5.76 -3.06 4.63
C ILE A 1 -5.70 -2.49 3.22
N GLY A 2 -6.71 -1.72 2.88
CA GLY A 2 -6.73 -0.97 1.63
C GLY A 2 -6.40 0.49 1.89
N ILE A 3 -6.15 1.26 0.82
CA ILE A 3 -5.73 2.64 0.94
C ILE A 3 -6.15 3.41 -0.32
N SER A 4 -6.33 4.71 -0.19
CA SER A 4 -6.72 5.54 -1.34
C SER A 4 -5.53 6.14 -2.06
N GLY A 5 -4.43 6.37 -1.38
CA GLY A 5 -3.27 6.96 -2.02
C GLY A 5 -1.98 6.67 -1.28
N ILE A 6 -0.89 6.60 -2.04
CA ILE A 6 0.46 6.43 -1.51
C ILE A 6 1.31 7.54 -2.12
N GLU A 7 1.83 8.41 -1.28
CA GLU A 7 2.63 9.53 -1.76
C GLU A 7 4.10 9.14 -1.92
N ALA A 8 4.81 9.93 -2.71
CA ALA A 8 6.20 9.62 -3.05
C ALA A 8 7.14 9.64 -1.85
N ASP A 9 6.72 10.20 -0.73
CA ASP A 9 7.50 10.18 0.51
C ASP A 9 7.17 8.95 1.37
N GLY A 10 6.29 8.07 0.89
CA GLY A 10 5.92 6.87 1.62
C GLY A 10 4.72 7.04 2.54
N THR A 11 4.03 8.18 2.49
CA THR A 11 2.86 8.40 3.32
C THR A 11 1.65 7.72 2.72
N LEU A 12 0.93 6.97 3.56
CA LEU A 12 -0.32 6.31 3.17
C LEU A 12 -1.48 7.21 3.55
N ARG A 13 -2.41 7.44 2.62
CA ARG A 13 -3.51 8.37 2.83
C ARG A 13 -4.83 7.80 2.41
N ASP A 14 -5.90 8.30 3.02
CA ASP A 14 -7.25 7.90 2.68
C ASP A 14 -8.19 9.09 2.83
N TYR A 15 -9.39 8.97 2.26
CA TYR A 15 -10.43 10.00 2.35
C TYR A 15 -11.41 9.71 3.48
N ASP A 16 -11.70 8.46 3.75
CA ASP A 16 -12.73 8.08 4.71
C ASP A 16 -12.11 7.94 6.10
N TYR A 17 -12.52 8.84 6.99
CA TYR A 17 -11.98 8.86 8.35
C TYR A 17 -12.19 7.54 9.10
N ARG A 18 -13.30 6.86 8.84
CA ARG A 18 -13.57 5.59 9.50
C ARG A 18 -12.61 4.51 9.01
N GLU A 19 -12.32 4.51 7.72
CA GLU A 19 -11.34 3.59 7.15
C GLU A 19 -9.95 3.87 7.73
N VAL A 20 -9.62 5.14 7.92
CA VAL A 20 -8.36 5.53 8.52
C VAL A 20 -8.25 4.97 9.93
N LYS A 21 -9.30 5.09 10.73
CA LYS A 21 -9.28 4.60 12.11
C LYS A 21 -9.09 3.09 12.15
N VAL A 22 -9.78 2.36 11.30
CA VAL A 22 -9.65 0.91 11.23
C VAL A 22 -8.22 0.53 10.83
N ALA A 23 -7.69 1.18 9.80
CA ALA A 23 -6.34 0.88 9.32
C ALA A 23 -5.30 1.19 10.39
N GLN A 24 -5.44 2.30 11.09
CA GLN A 24 -4.50 2.67 12.15
C GLN A 24 -4.53 1.65 13.29
N THR A 25 -5.70 1.14 13.61
CA THR A 25 -5.83 0.12 14.64
C THR A 25 -5.10 -1.15 14.22
N ILE A 26 -5.26 -1.56 12.96
CA ILE A 26 -4.59 -2.74 12.44
C ILE A 26 -3.08 -2.54 12.47
N ILE A 27 -2.60 -1.39 11.99
CA ILE A 27 -1.17 -1.09 11.97
C ILE A 27 -0.59 -1.15 13.38
N GLY A 28 -1.32 -0.66 14.36
CA GLY A 28 -0.83 -0.60 15.73
C GLY A 28 -0.86 -1.92 16.47
N HIS A 29 -1.64 -2.90 16.02
CA HIS A 29 -1.87 -4.12 16.82
C HIS A 29 -1.54 -5.42 16.09
N ALA A 30 -1.49 -5.41 14.77
CA ALA A 30 -1.25 -6.64 14.01
C ALA A 30 0.22 -7.03 14.05
N ARG A 31 0.48 -8.32 14.04
CA ARG A 31 1.85 -8.82 13.94
C ARG A 31 2.46 -8.50 12.60
N GLU A 32 1.67 -8.59 11.56
CA GLU A 32 2.10 -8.36 10.20
C GLU A 32 1.01 -7.57 9.51
N VAL A 33 1.40 -6.51 8.81
CA VAL A 33 0.44 -5.63 8.15
C VAL A 33 0.60 -5.80 6.65
N TRP A 34 -0.49 -6.15 5.98
CA TRP A 34 -0.54 -6.30 4.54
C TRP A 34 -1.33 -5.15 3.95
N LEU A 35 -0.79 -4.55 2.91
CA LEU A 35 -1.43 -3.46 2.20
C LEU A 35 -1.79 -3.92 0.80
N ALA A 36 -3.03 -3.72 0.39
CA ALA A 36 -3.47 -4.03 -0.95
C ALA A 36 -3.80 -2.72 -1.66
N ALA A 37 -3.12 -2.45 -2.77
CA ALA A 37 -3.32 -1.22 -3.51
C ALA A 37 -2.96 -1.45 -4.97
N ASP A 38 -3.88 -1.13 -5.87
CA ASP A 38 -3.55 -1.21 -7.28
C ASP A 38 -2.67 -0.02 -7.69
N THR A 39 -2.12 -0.07 -8.89
CA THR A 39 -1.14 0.93 -9.31
C THR A 39 -1.71 2.33 -9.42
N SER A 40 -3.03 2.47 -9.51
CA SER A 40 -3.64 3.80 -9.55
C SER A 40 -3.50 4.57 -8.25
N LYS A 41 -3.14 3.89 -7.17
CA LYS A 41 -3.01 4.52 -5.85
C LYS A 41 -1.67 5.22 -5.64
N PHE A 42 -0.67 4.88 -6.44
CA PHE A 42 0.64 5.51 -6.29
C PHE A 42 0.59 6.95 -6.79
N ASN A 43 1.23 7.84 -6.05
CA ASN A 43 1.23 9.29 -6.32
C ASN A 43 -0.15 9.92 -6.26
N ARG A 44 -1.08 9.26 -5.58
CA ARG A 44 -2.43 9.78 -5.48
C ARG A 44 -2.61 10.45 -4.13
N PRO A 45 -2.99 11.73 -4.11
CA PRO A 45 -3.20 12.42 -2.83
C PRO A 45 -4.54 12.04 -2.22
N ALA A 46 -4.61 12.16 -0.90
CA ALA A 46 -5.85 12.05 -0.17
C ALA A 46 -5.70 12.87 1.10
N MET A 47 -6.79 13.10 1.81
CA MET A 47 -6.79 14.12 2.83
C MET A 47 -6.17 13.69 4.16
N VAL A 48 -6.33 12.44 4.54
CA VAL A 48 -5.98 12.01 5.90
C VAL A 48 -4.84 11.01 5.87
N GLU A 49 -3.82 11.28 6.67
CA GLU A 49 -2.70 10.35 6.78
C GLU A 49 -3.12 9.12 7.59
N VAL A 50 -2.85 7.94 7.03
CA VAL A 50 -3.13 6.67 7.67
C VAL A 50 -1.89 6.15 8.38
N GLY A 51 -0.75 6.26 7.73
CA GLY A 51 0.51 5.75 8.23
C GLY A 51 1.58 5.90 7.18
N ARG A 52 2.63 5.10 7.29
CA ARG A 52 3.76 5.18 6.38
C ARG A 52 4.13 3.79 5.88
N LEU A 53 4.80 3.75 4.74
CA LEU A 53 5.23 2.48 4.14
C LEU A 53 6.07 1.62 5.08
N ASP A 54 6.88 2.24 5.95
CA ASP A 54 7.73 1.46 6.85
C ASP A 54 6.95 0.73 7.94
N GLN A 55 5.65 0.96 8.03
CA GLN A 55 4.78 0.24 8.95
C GLN A 55 4.10 -0.95 8.28
N ILE A 56 4.37 -1.16 7.00
CA ILE A 56 3.75 -2.22 6.21
C ILE A 56 4.78 -3.32 5.99
N ASP A 57 4.34 -4.56 6.09
CA ASP A 57 5.23 -5.72 5.88
C ASP A 57 5.15 -6.24 4.45
N ARG A 58 3.96 -6.24 3.86
CA ARG A 58 3.76 -6.74 2.51
C ARG A 58 2.81 -5.83 1.74
N LEU A 59 3.16 -5.56 0.49
CA LEU A 59 2.31 -4.80 -0.42
C LEU A 59 1.90 -5.71 -1.56
N PHE A 60 0.59 -5.80 -1.78
CA PHE A 60 0.02 -6.56 -2.90
C PHE A 60 -0.53 -5.57 -3.90
N THR A 61 -0.07 -5.64 -5.13
CA THR A 61 -0.49 -4.71 -6.17
C THR A 61 -0.67 -5.47 -7.49
N ASP A 62 -1.22 -4.80 -8.49
CA ASP A 62 -1.58 -5.45 -9.76
C ASP A 62 -0.45 -5.37 -10.80
N ALA A 63 0.48 -4.46 -10.64
CA ALA A 63 1.55 -4.30 -11.60
C ALA A 63 2.76 -3.65 -10.93
N GLU A 64 3.86 -3.56 -11.64
CA GLU A 64 5.07 -2.95 -11.13
C GLU A 64 4.81 -1.50 -10.71
N PRO A 65 5.09 -1.14 -9.46
CA PRO A 65 4.91 0.25 -9.04
C PRO A 65 5.83 1.19 -9.81
N PRO A 66 5.40 2.42 -10.06
CA PRO A 66 6.25 3.39 -10.75
C PRO A 66 7.38 3.87 -9.85
N ALA A 67 8.44 4.39 -10.47
CA ALA A 67 9.50 5.03 -9.69
C ALA A 67 8.92 6.25 -8.99
N PRO A 68 9.34 6.56 -7.77
CA PRO A 68 10.43 5.97 -7.00
C PRO A 68 10.00 4.85 -6.05
N PHE A 69 8.79 4.32 -6.20
CA PHE A 69 8.23 3.40 -5.21
C PHE A 69 8.99 2.09 -5.04
N PRO A 70 9.54 1.46 -6.11
CA PRO A 70 10.30 0.24 -5.86
C PRO A 70 11.45 0.45 -4.88
N ALA A 71 12.17 1.56 -5.00
CA ALA A 71 13.28 1.87 -4.10
C ALA A 71 12.76 2.17 -2.69
N LEU A 72 11.65 2.89 -2.58
CA LEU A 72 11.06 3.20 -1.28
C LEU A 72 10.60 1.95 -0.56
N LEU A 73 10.02 1.01 -1.29
CA LEU A 73 9.56 -0.24 -0.70
C LEU A 73 10.75 -1.04 -0.18
N GLU A 74 11.82 -1.09 -0.95
CA GLU A 74 13.01 -1.81 -0.54
C GLU A 74 13.62 -1.19 0.71
N GLU A 75 13.74 0.13 0.73
CA GLU A 75 14.28 0.82 1.90
C GLU A 75 13.43 0.61 3.14
N ALA A 76 12.12 0.56 2.95
CA ALA A 76 11.20 0.39 4.07
C ALA A 76 11.10 -1.07 4.52
N GLY A 77 11.69 -1.99 3.78
CA GLY A 77 11.63 -3.41 4.12
C GLY A 77 10.31 -4.06 3.77
N VAL A 78 9.58 -3.50 2.82
CA VAL A 78 8.28 -4.02 2.41
C VAL A 78 8.47 -5.09 1.34
N LYS A 79 7.85 -6.25 1.53
CA LYS A 79 7.87 -7.29 0.50
C LYS A 79 6.80 -7.00 -0.53
N LEU A 80 7.22 -6.89 -1.77
CA LEU A 80 6.33 -6.56 -2.88
C LEU A 80 5.81 -7.83 -3.53
N HIS A 81 4.51 -7.91 -3.67
CA HIS A 81 3.83 -9.01 -4.36
C HIS A 81 3.00 -8.44 -5.49
N ILE A 82 3.35 -8.81 -6.71
CA ILE A 82 2.62 -8.34 -7.88
C ILE A 82 1.73 -9.46 -8.35
N ALA A 83 0.43 -9.20 -8.37
CA ALA A 83 -0.53 -10.19 -8.80
C ALA A 83 -0.50 -10.30 -10.32
N LEU A 84 -0.22 -11.49 -10.80
CA LEU A 84 -0.25 -11.71 -12.24
C LEU A 84 -1.68 -11.74 -12.72
N ASP A 85 -1.88 -11.36 -13.97
CA ASP A 85 -3.18 -11.42 -14.59
C ASP A 85 -3.60 -12.88 -14.66
N LYS A 86 -4.70 -13.20 -13.99
CA LYS A 86 -5.18 -14.58 -13.93
C LYS A 86 -5.59 -15.12 -15.27
N LYS A 87 -5.96 -14.25 -16.18
CA LYS A 87 -6.32 -14.69 -17.51
C LYS A 87 -5.15 -15.29 -18.26
N GLU A 88 -3.97 -14.86 -17.93
CA GLU A 88 -2.76 -15.35 -18.59
C GLU A 88 -2.37 -16.73 -18.08
N THR A 89 -2.79 -17.07 -16.89
CA THR A 89 -2.44 -18.34 -16.29
C THR A 89 -3.57 -19.35 -16.34
N THR A 90 -4.76 -18.91 -16.66
CA THR A 90 -5.92 -19.78 -16.71
C THR A 90 -6.08 -20.34 -18.10
N PRO A 91 -6.12 -21.64 -18.23
CA PRO A 91 -6.30 -22.26 -19.55
C PRO A 91 -7.65 -21.92 -20.15
#